data_6f404f4739af6a20b84bd81122b66f31
#
_entry.id   6f404f4739af6a20b84bd81122b66f31
#
_cell.length_a   1.000
_cell.length_b   1.000
_cell.length_c   1.000
_cell.angle_alpha   90.00
_cell.angle_beta   90.00
_cell.angle_gamma   90.00
#
_symmetry.space_group_name_H-M   'P 1'
#
loop_
_entity.id
_entity.type
_entity.pdbx_description
1 polymer ?
#
loop_
_entity_poly.entity_id
_entity_poly.type
_entity_poly.pdbx_seq_one_letter_code
_entity_poly.pdbx_strand_id
1 'polypeptide(L)'
;FNVDVEHVDQSEIIRLAADVPQAKVESAFNWLTENIGHIHYDGKQLTPEKLQTQIRATYAMKRIIEDYRLDFSGIKAQPELTNNFCTMDVTEAFLNDPYDWDGPHEPHVCATEADMDAALTMQIFKHLAHTPVLFADVRHYHADLGIWDLVNSGEHATYFAGASFDPKDNLPLVHFYPEGFYFPAGGASVHHLAHPGKATFARLTRRNGTYWMAILTGEFVQYDADKNMALMKQTDLAWPHAFTRFDCSVDEFMATYASNHIHAVYGNWVNELCQVAELLGIEAHVYG
;
A
#
# COMPACT_ATOMS: atom_id res chain seq x y z
N PHE A 1 -21.69 9.35 -0.43
CA PHE A 1 -21.29 8.06 -1.03
C PHE A 1 -22.13 6.89 -0.52
N ASN A 2 -23.03 7.09 0.45
CA ASN A 2 -23.82 6.01 1.08
C ASN A 2 -22.94 4.86 1.61
N VAL A 3 -21.85 5.20 2.28
CA VAL A 3 -20.95 4.26 2.93
C VAL A 3 -21.24 4.27 4.43
N ASP A 4 -21.55 3.09 4.98
CA ASP A 4 -21.61 2.90 6.43
C ASP A 4 -20.19 2.73 6.97
N VAL A 5 -19.87 3.40 8.06
CA VAL A 5 -18.53 3.36 8.67
C VAL A 5 -18.61 2.74 10.06
N GLU A 6 -17.86 1.65 10.24
CA GLU A 6 -17.64 1.02 11.53
C GLU A 6 -16.29 1.45 12.12
N HIS A 7 -16.27 1.72 13.41
CA HIS A 7 -15.06 2.03 14.16
C HIS A 7 -14.75 0.86 15.11
N VAL A 8 -13.65 0.17 14.81
CA VAL A 8 -13.15 -0.93 15.64
C VAL A 8 -11.94 -0.43 16.42
N ASP A 9 -11.94 -0.62 17.74
CA ASP A 9 -10.81 -0.23 18.58
C ASP A 9 -9.57 -1.08 18.24
N GLN A 10 -8.40 -0.46 18.17
CA GLN A 10 -7.13 -1.13 17.81
C GLN A 10 -6.78 -2.27 18.79
N SER A 11 -7.22 -2.20 20.04
CA SER A 11 -7.02 -3.28 21.00
C SER A 11 -7.66 -4.60 20.57
N GLU A 12 -8.68 -4.55 19.70
CA GLU A 12 -9.30 -5.75 19.13
C GLU A 12 -8.34 -6.52 18.22
N ILE A 13 -7.51 -5.81 17.46
CA ILE A 13 -6.43 -6.45 16.67
C ILE A 13 -5.48 -7.22 17.60
N ILE A 14 -5.05 -6.58 18.70
CA ILE A 14 -4.14 -7.20 19.67
C ILE A 14 -4.79 -8.42 20.33
N ARG A 15 -6.05 -8.30 20.73
CA ARG A 15 -6.82 -9.39 21.37
C ARG A 15 -6.96 -10.58 20.43
N LEU A 16 -7.40 -10.35 19.20
CA LEU A 16 -7.57 -11.43 18.21
C LEU A 16 -6.25 -12.05 17.79
N ALA A 17 -5.19 -11.24 17.66
CA ALA A 17 -3.85 -11.72 17.36
C ALA A 17 -3.33 -12.73 18.39
N ALA A 18 -3.66 -12.51 19.67
CA ALA A 18 -3.29 -13.43 20.76
C ALA A 18 -3.97 -14.81 20.64
N ASP A 19 -5.14 -14.88 20.04
CA ASP A 19 -5.93 -16.11 19.87
C ASP A 19 -5.52 -16.93 18.63
N VAL A 20 -4.62 -16.41 17.75
CA VAL A 20 -4.20 -17.12 16.54
C VAL A 20 -3.38 -18.36 16.90
N PRO A 21 -3.78 -19.56 16.44
CA PRO A 21 -3.06 -20.79 16.72
C PRO A 21 -1.62 -20.75 16.23
N GLN A 22 -0.68 -21.17 17.09
CA GLN A 22 0.75 -21.14 16.77
C GLN A 22 1.09 -21.90 15.48
N ALA A 23 0.45 -23.03 15.21
CA ALA A 23 0.68 -23.81 13.99
C ALA A 23 0.32 -23.03 12.71
N LYS A 24 -0.71 -22.15 12.73
CA LYS A 24 -1.02 -21.26 11.61
C LYS A 24 0.08 -20.22 11.39
N VAL A 25 0.57 -19.65 12.49
CA VAL A 25 1.65 -18.65 12.45
C VAL A 25 2.94 -19.27 11.89
N GLU A 26 3.29 -20.47 12.33
CA GLU A 26 4.47 -21.19 11.84
C GLU A 26 4.37 -21.55 10.35
N SER A 27 3.20 -22.00 9.89
CA SER A 27 2.95 -22.25 8.47
C SER A 27 3.13 -21.00 7.62
N ALA A 28 2.53 -19.88 8.01
CA ALA A 28 2.65 -18.61 7.33
C ALA A 28 4.10 -18.07 7.36
N PHE A 29 4.77 -18.19 8.49
CA PHE A 29 6.16 -17.78 8.65
C PHE A 29 7.09 -18.56 7.74
N ASN A 30 6.92 -19.89 7.66
CA ASN A 30 7.71 -20.74 6.76
C ASN A 30 7.46 -20.36 5.30
N TRP A 31 6.21 -20.15 4.91
CA TRP A 31 5.89 -19.71 3.56
C TRP A 31 6.54 -18.37 3.21
N LEU A 32 6.49 -17.37 4.11
CA LEU A 32 7.17 -16.09 3.90
C LEU A 32 8.68 -16.28 3.76
N THR A 33 9.31 -17.05 4.63
CA THR A 33 10.76 -17.26 4.60
C THR A 33 11.24 -18.04 3.37
N GLU A 34 10.38 -18.85 2.76
CA GLU A 34 10.67 -19.62 1.54
C GLU A 34 10.47 -18.81 0.26
N ASN A 35 9.58 -17.80 0.27
CA ASN A 35 9.17 -17.10 -0.96
C ASN A 35 9.70 -15.66 -1.06
N ILE A 36 9.85 -14.92 0.05
CA ILE A 36 10.41 -13.57 0.06
C ILE A 36 11.88 -13.59 -0.36
N GLY A 37 12.25 -12.67 -1.27
CA GLY A 37 13.62 -12.62 -1.81
C GLY A 37 14.69 -12.49 -0.75
N HIS A 38 14.48 -11.66 0.28
CA HIS A 38 15.36 -11.60 1.45
C HIS A 38 14.68 -10.96 2.67
N ILE A 39 14.96 -11.50 3.86
CA ILE A 39 14.52 -10.92 5.13
C ILE A 39 15.76 -10.46 5.90
N HIS A 40 15.90 -9.14 6.07
CA HIS A 40 17.06 -8.49 6.69
C HIS A 40 16.90 -8.43 8.22
N TYR A 41 16.98 -9.55 8.90
CA TYR A 41 16.94 -9.56 10.36
C TYR A 41 18.10 -8.79 10.97
N ASP A 42 17.80 -7.83 11.86
CA ASP A 42 18.79 -7.04 12.60
C ASP A 42 18.91 -7.44 14.09
N GLY A 43 18.09 -8.40 14.52
CA GLY A 43 18.04 -8.90 15.89
C GLY A 43 17.43 -7.91 16.90
N LYS A 44 16.87 -6.80 16.43
CA LYS A 44 16.30 -5.75 17.28
C LYS A 44 14.95 -5.26 16.78
N GLN A 45 14.90 -4.61 15.62
CA GLN A 45 13.65 -4.07 15.04
C GLN A 45 12.93 -5.12 14.21
N LEU A 46 13.67 -5.99 13.51
CA LEU A 46 13.11 -7.12 12.81
C LEU A 46 13.73 -8.42 13.35
N THR A 47 12.91 -9.24 13.98
CA THR A 47 13.26 -10.57 14.45
C THR A 47 12.20 -11.56 13.98
N PRO A 48 12.47 -12.89 14.01
CA PRO A 48 11.46 -13.90 13.70
C PRO A 48 10.18 -13.74 14.54
N GLU A 49 10.29 -13.40 15.82
CA GLU A 49 9.17 -13.23 16.72
C GLU A 49 8.32 -12.01 16.35
N LYS A 50 8.96 -10.90 15.96
CA LYS A 50 8.26 -9.69 15.50
C LYS A 50 7.52 -9.92 14.18
N LEU A 51 8.14 -10.63 13.23
CA LEU A 51 7.47 -11.04 11.99
C LEU A 51 6.29 -11.97 12.28
N GLN A 52 6.41 -12.92 13.22
CA GLN A 52 5.28 -13.74 13.66
C GLN A 52 4.17 -12.90 14.31
N THR A 53 4.51 -11.81 14.99
CA THR A 53 3.52 -10.88 15.54
C THR A 53 2.74 -10.18 14.41
N GLN A 54 3.40 -9.75 13.34
CA GLN A 54 2.74 -9.17 12.16
C GLN A 54 1.83 -10.18 11.44
N ILE A 55 2.26 -11.45 11.33
CA ILE A 55 1.42 -12.54 10.82
C ILE A 55 0.14 -12.70 11.66
N ARG A 56 0.26 -12.66 12.99
CA ARG A 56 -0.89 -12.70 13.89
C ARG A 56 -1.81 -11.50 13.69
N ALA A 57 -1.23 -10.31 13.51
CA ALA A 57 -2.00 -9.09 13.22
C ALA A 57 -2.78 -9.23 11.90
N THR A 58 -2.19 -9.83 10.87
CA THR A 58 -2.87 -10.10 9.60
C THR A 58 -4.07 -11.03 9.78
N TYR A 59 -3.91 -12.13 10.52
CA TYR A 59 -5.04 -13.01 10.84
C TYR A 59 -6.14 -12.30 11.67
N ALA A 60 -5.74 -11.42 12.59
CA ALA A 60 -6.68 -10.62 13.37
C ALA A 60 -7.49 -9.69 12.46
N MET A 61 -6.83 -9.00 11.53
CA MET A 61 -7.51 -8.13 10.56
C MET A 61 -8.44 -8.91 9.62
N LYS A 62 -8.01 -10.06 9.08
CA LYS A 62 -8.88 -10.96 8.31
C LYS A 62 -10.15 -11.32 9.09
N ARG A 63 -10.01 -11.61 10.39
CA ARG A 63 -11.14 -11.92 11.25
C ARG A 63 -12.07 -10.72 11.45
N ILE A 64 -11.54 -9.52 11.67
CA ILE A 64 -12.34 -8.28 11.78
C ILE A 64 -13.11 -8.04 10.48
N ILE A 65 -12.43 -8.14 9.32
CA ILE A 65 -13.05 -7.99 8.00
C ILE A 65 -14.23 -8.95 7.83
N GLU A 66 -14.05 -10.21 8.20
CA GLU A 66 -15.10 -11.24 8.13
C GLU A 66 -16.26 -10.96 9.10
N ASP A 67 -15.97 -10.71 10.38
CA ASP A 67 -16.96 -10.53 11.43
C ASP A 67 -17.84 -9.29 11.19
N TYR A 68 -17.25 -8.20 10.70
CA TYR A 68 -17.95 -6.96 10.38
C TYR A 68 -18.43 -6.89 8.93
N ARG A 69 -18.05 -7.86 8.07
CA ARG A 69 -18.38 -7.90 6.64
C ARG A 69 -17.96 -6.63 5.91
N LEU A 70 -16.72 -6.22 6.12
CA LEU A 70 -16.20 -4.99 5.55
C LEU A 70 -15.90 -5.15 4.05
N ASP A 71 -16.41 -4.24 3.22
CA ASP A 71 -16.08 -4.18 1.80
C ASP A 71 -14.65 -3.63 1.57
N PHE A 72 -14.21 -2.75 2.45
CA PHE A 72 -12.86 -2.20 2.53
C PHE A 72 -12.57 -1.72 3.96
N SER A 73 -11.32 -1.47 4.25
CA SER A 73 -10.87 -1.09 5.59
C SER A 73 -9.75 -0.05 5.57
N GLY A 74 -9.35 0.38 6.74
CA GLY A 74 -8.15 1.18 6.94
C GLY A 74 -7.64 1.03 8.37
N ILE A 75 -6.32 1.02 8.53
CA ILE A 75 -5.69 0.84 9.83
C ILE A 75 -5.00 2.13 10.26
N LYS A 76 -5.45 2.72 11.37
CA LYS A 76 -4.71 3.79 12.04
C LYS A 76 -3.66 3.17 12.97
N ALA A 77 -2.52 2.77 12.42
CA ALA A 77 -1.49 2.08 13.21
C ALA A 77 -0.76 3.02 14.18
N GLN A 78 -0.52 4.26 13.79
CA GLN A 78 0.23 5.25 14.57
C GLN A 78 -0.66 6.00 15.56
N PRO A 79 -0.15 6.28 16.79
CA PRO A 79 1.10 5.75 17.35
C PRO A 79 0.93 4.45 18.16
N GLU A 80 -0.30 4.01 18.39
CA GLU A 80 -0.62 3.00 19.40
C GLU A 80 -0.05 1.62 19.06
N LEU A 81 -0.36 1.08 17.86
CA LEU A 81 0.14 -0.23 17.42
C LEU A 81 1.64 -0.18 17.12
N THR A 82 2.08 0.86 16.41
CA THR A 82 3.50 1.01 16.02
C THR A 82 4.44 1.26 17.20
N ASN A 83 3.93 1.77 18.32
CA ASN A 83 4.73 1.94 19.53
C ASN A 83 4.71 0.71 20.45
N ASN A 84 3.60 -0.05 20.49
CA ASN A 84 3.35 -1.00 21.56
C ASN A 84 3.11 -2.43 21.09
N PHE A 85 2.90 -2.67 19.80
CA PHE A 85 2.54 -4.01 19.29
C PHE A 85 3.42 -4.42 18.10
N CYS A 86 3.16 -3.89 16.90
CA CYS A 86 3.99 -4.07 15.71
C CYS A 86 3.63 -3.02 14.65
N THR A 87 4.51 -2.84 13.65
CA THR A 87 4.11 -2.16 12.41
C THR A 87 3.11 -3.02 11.64
N MET A 88 2.18 -2.38 10.90
CA MET A 88 1.12 -3.07 10.18
C MET A 88 1.43 -3.31 8.70
N ASP A 89 2.63 -2.98 8.24
CA ASP A 89 3.06 -3.02 6.84
C ASP A 89 2.80 -4.36 6.15
N VAL A 90 3.19 -5.46 6.80
CA VAL A 90 2.95 -6.83 6.28
C VAL A 90 1.44 -7.11 6.18
N THR A 91 0.66 -6.65 7.15
CA THR A 91 -0.80 -6.82 7.16
C THR A 91 -1.44 -6.06 6.01
N GLU A 92 -1.09 -4.78 5.85
CA GLU A 92 -1.65 -3.91 4.82
C GLU A 92 -1.23 -4.38 3.42
N ALA A 93 0.04 -4.74 3.21
CA ALA A 93 0.53 -5.26 1.94
C ALA A 93 -0.23 -6.52 1.50
N PHE A 94 -0.31 -7.55 2.35
CA PHE A 94 -0.93 -8.82 1.98
C PHE A 94 -2.46 -8.80 1.97
N LEU A 95 -3.14 -7.88 2.66
CA LEU A 95 -4.57 -7.65 2.46
C LEU A 95 -4.86 -7.06 1.07
N ASN A 96 -4.02 -6.14 0.60
CA ASN A 96 -4.14 -5.51 -0.71
C ASN A 96 -3.64 -6.40 -1.86
N ASP A 97 -2.90 -7.49 -1.58
CA ASP A 97 -2.44 -8.45 -2.58
C ASP A 97 -3.56 -9.41 -3.05
N PRO A 98 -3.39 -10.07 -4.19
CA PRO A 98 -4.32 -11.09 -4.69
C PRO A 98 -4.00 -12.49 -4.14
N TYR A 99 -3.10 -12.59 -3.18
CA TYR A 99 -2.64 -13.82 -2.53
C TYR A 99 -1.99 -13.52 -1.17
N ASP A 100 -1.92 -14.54 -0.36
CA ASP A 100 -1.05 -14.61 0.81
C ASP A 100 -0.65 -16.07 1.10
N TRP A 101 -0.17 -16.35 2.29
CA TRP A 101 0.23 -17.69 2.73
C TRP A 101 -0.93 -18.70 2.87
N ASP A 102 -2.19 -18.26 2.87
CA ASP A 102 -3.37 -19.13 2.82
C ASP A 102 -3.81 -19.43 1.37
N GLY A 103 -3.18 -18.78 0.37
CA GLY A 103 -3.44 -18.96 -1.06
C GLY A 103 -4.00 -17.72 -1.76
N PRO A 104 -4.50 -17.89 -2.99
CA PRO A 104 -5.05 -16.78 -3.76
C PRO A 104 -6.39 -16.31 -3.17
N HIS A 105 -6.62 -15.00 -3.20
CA HIS A 105 -7.87 -14.37 -2.75
C HIS A 105 -8.14 -13.08 -3.55
N GLU A 106 -9.35 -12.55 -3.43
CA GLU A 106 -9.63 -11.22 -3.94
C GLU A 106 -8.91 -10.17 -3.07
N PRO A 107 -8.19 -9.18 -3.67
CA PRO A 107 -7.58 -8.10 -2.90
C PRO A 107 -8.61 -7.40 -2.01
N HIS A 108 -8.32 -7.26 -0.74
CA HIS A 108 -9.13 -6.47 0.18
C HIS A 108 -8.47 -5.11 0.36
N VAL A 109 -9.13 -4.05 -0.08
CA VAL A 109 -8.61 -2.70 0.11
C VAL A 109 -8.46 -2.39 1.60
N CYS A 110 -7.22 -2.12 2.00
CA CYS A 110 -6.87 -1.70 3.34
C CYS A 110 -5.97 -0.47 3.23
N ALA A 111 -6.48 0.72 3.54
CA ALA A 111 -5.70 1.94 3.47
C ALA A 111 -4.90 2.15 4.76
N THR A 112 -3.65 2.52 4.64
CA THR A 112 -2.86 2.94 5.81
C THR A 112 -3.41 4.23 6.42
N GLU A 113 -2.98 4.53 7.64
CA GLU A 113 -3.35 5.74 8.39
C GLU A 113 -4.88 5.91 8.57
N ALA A 114 -5.67 4.87 8.27
CA ALA A 114 -7.14 4.93 8.20
C ALA A 114 -7.65 6.06 7.28
N ASP A 115 -6.92 6.35 6.19
CA ASP A 115 -7.34 7.34 5.20
C ASP A 115 -8.54 6.83 4.40
N MET A 116 -9.74 7.21 4.81
CA MET A 116 -10.98 6.75 4.19
C MET A 116 -11.21 7.33 2.79
N ASP A 117 -10.71 8.53 2.49
CA ASP A 117 -10.75 9.08 1.13
C ASP A 117 -9.83 8.28 0.19
N ALA A 118 -8.70 7.77 0.73
CA ALA A 118 -7.85 6.80 0.05
C ALA A 118 -8.57 5.47 -0.16
N ALA A 119 -9.13 4.89 0.89
CA ALA A 119 -9.84 3.63 0.81
C ALA A 119 -10.97 3.66 -0.24
N LEU A 120 -11.75 4.75 -0.29
CA LEU A 120 -12.77 4.96 -1.33
C LEU A 120 -12.16 5.03 -2.74
N THR A 121 -11.05 5.78 -2.90
CA THR A 121 -10.36 5.86 -4.19
C THR A 121 -9.85 4.50 -4.64
N MET A 122 -9.21 3.76 -3.72
CA MET A 122 -8.71 2.42 -3.99
C MET A 122 -9.84 1.44 -4.32
N GLN A 123 -10.97 1.51 -3.61
CA GLN A 123 -12.13 0.65 -3.86
C GLN A 123 -12.74 0.91 -5.25
N ILE A 124 -12.80 2.18 -5.70
CA ILE A 124 -13.22 2.53 -7.06
C ILE A 124 -12.26 1.89 -8.07
N PHE A 125 -10.96 2.06 -7.91
CA PHE A 125 -9.96 1.47 -8.80
C PHE A 125 -10.05 -0.06 -8.82
N LYS A 126 -10.16 -0.70 -7.65
CA LYS A 126 -10.30 -2.15 -7.55
C LYS A 126 -11.49 -2.67 -8.37
N HIS A 127 -12.64 -2.01 -8.27
CA HIS A 127 -13.84 -2.40 -9.02
C HIS A 127 -13.71 -2.15 -10.52
N LEU A 128 -12.95 -1.15 -10.95
CA LEU A 128 -12.71 -0.89 -12.37
C LEU A 128 -11.66 -1.84 -12.96
N ALA A 129 -10.53 -1.95 -12.30
CA ALA A 129 -9.35 -2.63 -12.84
C ALA A 129 -9.28 -4.13 -12.49
N HIS A 130 -9.99 -4.56 -11.43
CA HIS A 130 -9.91 -5.92 -10.87
C HIS A 130 -8.49 -6.36 -10.53
N THR A 131 -7.66 -5.42 -10.06
CA THR A 131 -6.26 -5.62 -9.65
C THR A 131 -6.01 -4.98 -8.30
N PRO A 132 -4.90 -5.32 -7.62
CA PRO A 132 -4.39 -4.54 -6.51
C PRO A 132 -4.22 -3.06 -6.87
N VAL A 133 -4.37 -2.20 -5.88
CA VAL A 133 -4.25 -0.75 -6.04
C VAL A 133 -3.06 -0.26 -5.21
N LEU A 134 -2.17 0.51 -5.82
CA LEU A 134 -1.07 1.15 -5.13
C LEU A 134 -1.63 2.27 -4.23
N PHE A 135 -1.16 2.31 -3.00
CA PHE A 135 -1.25 3.48 -2.12
C PHE A 135 0.16 4.04 -1.94
N ALA A 136 0.36 5.33 -2.11
CA ALA A 136 1.67 5.94 -1.88
C ALA A 136 1.56 7.40 -1.44
N ASP A 137 2.63 7.87 -0.77
CA ASP A 137 2.91 9.28 -0.56
C ASP A 137 3.59 9.87 -1.79
N VAL A 138 3.25 11.09 -2.14
CA VAL A 138 4.04 11.92 -3.06
C VAL A 138 5.23 12.47 -2.27
N ARG A 139 6.35 11.76 -2.27
CA ARG A 139 7.41 11.99 -1.29
C ARG A 139 8.57 12.83 -1.76
N HIS A 140 9.11 12.55 -2.94
CA HIS A 140 10.31 13.20 -3.43
C HIS A 140 10.25 13.41 -4.94
N TYR A 141 10.81 14.53 -5.43
CA TYR A 141 10.94 14.80 -6.85
C TYR A 141 12.42 14.88 -7.24
N HIS A 142 12.86 13.98 -8.11
CA HIS A 142 14.18 13.95 -8.72
C HIS A 142 14.20 14.84 -9.96
N ALA A 143 14.50 16.12 -9.79
CA ALA A 143 14.37 17.15 -10.82
C ALA A 143 15.23 16.90 -12.05
N ASP A 144 16.42 16.32 -11.89
CA ASP A 144 17.35 15.96 -12.97
C ASP A 144 16.84 14.82 -13.85
N LEU A 145 15.91 14.02 -13.35
CA LEU A 145 15.31 12.88 -14.06
C LEU A 145 13.86 13.13 -14.48
N GLY A 146 13.23 14.16 -13.94
CA GLY A 146 11.82 14.45 -14.14
C GLY A 146 10.90 13.35 -13.63
N ILE A 147 11.24 12.74 -12.47
CA ILE A 147 10.45 11.67 -11.85
C ILE A 147 10.13 11.96 -10.40
N TRP A 148 9.01 11.44 -9.97
CA TRP A 148 8.60 11.39 -8.58
C TRP A 148 8.98 10.05 -7.97
N ASP A 149 9.37 10.05 -6.70
CA ASP A 149 9.46 8.85 -5.87
C ASP A 149 8.19 8.79 -5.02
N LEU A 150 7.29 7.93 -5.41
CA LEU A 150 6.08 7.62 -4.68
C LEU A 150 6.42 6.49 -3.69
N VAL A 151 6.36 6.81 -2.42
CA VAL A 151 6.84 5.95 -1.33
C VAL A 151 5.81 5.92 -0.23
N ASN A 152 5.64 4.82 0.43
CA ASN A 152 4.90 4.74 1.68
C ASN A 152 5.65 3.90 2.71
N SER A 153 5.26 3.97 3.98
CA SER A 153 5.94 3.30 5.09
C SER A 153 5.76 1.76 5.11
N GLY A 154 5.68 1.12 3.96
CA GLY A 154 5.81 -0.33 3.85
C GLY A 154 4.59 -1.10 3.39
N GLU A 155 3.50 -0.44 2.99
CA GLU A 155 2.23 -1.12 2.72
C GLU A 155 1.94 -1.46 1.24
N HIS A 156 2.78 -1.11 0.30
CA HIS A 156 2.49 -1.44 -1.10
C HIS A 156 2.25 -2.95 -1.26
N ALA A 157 1.17 -3.32 -1.93
CA ALA A 157 0.92 -4.70 -2.30
C ALA A 157 2.13 -5.27 -3.06
N THR A 158 2.57 -6.49 -2.72
CA THR A 158 3.73 -7.12 -3.34
C THR A 158 3.52 -7.39 -4.84
N TYR A 159 2.25 -7.41 -5.28
CA TYR A 159 1.86 -7.41 -6.69
C TYR A 159 2.65 -6.41 -7.53
N PHE A 160 2.92 -5.22 -7.01
CA PHE A 160 3.62 -4.17 -7.77
C PHE A 160 5.10 -4.48 -8.03
N ALA A 161 5.71 -5.43 -7.32
CA ALA A 161 7.09 -5.82 -7.57
C ALA A 161 7.31 -6.47 -8.95
N GLY A 162 6.36 -7.28 -9.41
CA GLY A 162 6.42 -7.99 -10.69
C GLY A 162 5.19 -7.81 -11.57
N ALA A 163 4.15 -7.10 -11.11
CA ALA A 163 2.87 -6.91 -11.78
C ALA A 163 2.17 -8.22 -12.17
N SER A 164 2.24 -9.24 -11.32
CA SER A 164 1.71 -10.58 -11.56
C SER A 164 0.74 -11.04 -10.47
N PHE A 165 -0.24 -11.87 -10.85
CA PHE A 165 -1.11 -12.57 -9.89
C PHE A 165 -0.48 -13.84 -9.32
N ASP A 166 0.69 -14.27 -9.83
CA ASP A 166 1.46 -15.37 -9.26
C ASP A 166 2.49 -14.82 -8.26
N PRO A 167 2.43 -15.22 -6.96
CA PRO A 167 3.41 -14.79 -5.96
C PRO A 167 4.86 -15.13 -6.34
N LYS A 168 5.08 -16.15 -7.16
CA LYS A 168 6.43 -16.55 -7.59
C LYS A 168 7.13 -15.52 -8.47
N ASP A 169 6.37 -14.66 -9.15
CA ASP A 169 6.92 -13.59 -9.97
C ASP A 169 7.22 -12.34 -9.15
N ASN A 170 6.53 -12.14 -8.04
CA ASN A 170 6.62 -10.93 -7.21
C ASN A 170 7.53 -11.10 -6.00
N LEU A 171 7.28 -12.14 -5.17
CA LEU A 171 7.90 -12.28 -3.87
C LEU A 171 9.43 -12.41 -3.89
N PRO A 172 10.07 -13.03 -4.91
CA PRO A 172 11.53 -13.02 -5.01
C PRO A 172 12.15 -11.61 -5.21
N LEU A 173 11.34 -10.62 -5.62
CA LEU A 173 11.74 -9.23 -5.79
C LEU A 173 11.47 -8.37 -4.55
N VAL A 174 10.78 -8.94 -3.55
CA VAL A 174 10.43 -8.27 -2.29
C VAL A 174 11.47 -8.57 -1.23
N HIS A 175 11.86 -7.53 -0.49
CA HIS A 175 12.74 -7.66 0.67
C HIS A 175 12.04 -7.14 1.91
N PHE A 176 12.21 -7.82 3.02
CA PHE A 176 11.76 -7.33 4.32
C PHE A 176 12.91 -6.66 5.04
N TYR A 177 12.75 -5.36 5.31
CA TYR A 177 13.70 -4.58 6.10
C TYR A 177 13.15 -4.28 7.50
N PRO A 178 14.04 -4.03 8.49
CA PRO A 178 13.60 -3.55 9.80
C PRO A 178 12.88 -2.21 9.67
N GLU A 179 11.63 -2.13 10.15
CA GLU A 179 10.90 -0.88 10.24
C GLU A 179 11.07 -0.31 11.65
N GLY A 180 11.92 0.69 11.77
CA GLY A 180 12.30 1.24 13.07
C GLY A 180 12.31 2.75 13.15
N PHE A 181 12.19 3.46 12.04
CA PHE A 181 12.37 4.90 12.01
C PHE A 181 11.28 5.64 12.81
N TYR A 182 10.01 5.29 12.60
CA TYR A 182 8.87 5.84 13.34
C TYR A 182 8.18 4.82 14.23
N PHE A 183 8.61 3.57 14.25
CA PHE A 183 7.84 2.43 14.75
C PHE A 183 8.64 1.63 15.80
N PRO A 184 8.69 2.11 17.06
CA PRO A 184 9.54 1.50 18.13
C PRO A 184 9.24 0.03 18.40
N ALA A 185 7.99 -0.42 18.19
CA ALA A 185 7.65 -1.83 18.33
C ALA A 185 8.37 -2.71 17.31
N GLY A 186 8.69 -2.13 16.14
CA GLY A 186 9.37 -2.80 15.05
C GLY A 186 8.48 -3.75 14.27
N GLY A 187 9.11 -4.53 13.42
CA GLY A 187 8.52 -5.41 12.43
C GLY A 187 9.21 -5.22 11.09
N ALA A 188 8.68 -5.87 10.06
CA ALA A 188 9.14 -5.76 8.69
C ALA A 188 8.40 -4.65 7.96
N SER A 189 9.14 -3.86 7.18
CA SER A 189 8.65 -3.09 6.05
C SER A 189 8.74 -3.94 4.78
N VAL A 190 7.80 -3.78 3.85
CA VAL A 190 7.69 -4.60 2.63
C VAL A 190 8.32 -3.87 1.45
N HIS A 191 9.65 -3.91 1.39
CA HIS A 191 10.43 -3.20 0.36
C HIS A 191 10.37 -3.87 -1.00
N HIS A 192 10.10 -3.10 -2.03
CA HIS A 192 10.30 -3.44 -3.43
C HIS A 192 10.31 -2.16 -4.28
N LEU A 193 10.66 -2.28 -5.55
CA LEU A 193 10.50 -1.22 -6.54
C LEU A 193 9.39 -1.63 -7.53
N ALA A 194 8.40 -0.76 -7.74
CA ALA A 194 7.28 -1.04 -8.62
C ALA A 194 7.75 -1.37 -10.05
N HIS A 195 7.19 -2.45 -10.62
CA HIS A 195 7.47 -2.89 -11.99
C HIS A 195 7.12 -1.77 -12.99
N PRO A 196 7.96 -1.49 -13.99
CA PRO A 196 7.71 -0.43 -14.96
C PRO A 196 6.46 -0.70 -15.79
N GLY A 197 5.70 0.36 -16.07
CA GLY A 197 4.49 0.25 -16.88
C GLY A 197 3.63 1.50 -16.83
N LYS A 198 2.78 1.67 -17.83
CA LYS A 198 1.81 2.76 -17.86
C LYS A 198 0.74 2.54 -16.80
N ALA A 199 0.38 3.64 -16.12
CA ALA A 199 -0.56 3.62 -15.01
C ALA A 199 -1.48 4.85 -15.05
N THR A 200 -2.65 4.67 -14.45
CA THR A 200 -3.57 5.76 -14.11
C THR A 200 -3.51 5.98 -12.61
N PHE A 201 -3.42 7.23 -12.21
CA PHE A 201 -3.36 7.67 -10.84
C PHE A 201 -4.61 8.47 -10.50
N ALA A 202 -5.14 8.30 -9.30
CA ALA A 202 -6.26 9.11 -8.85
C ALA A 202 -6.25 9.32 -7.34
N ARG A 203 -7.01 10.34 -6.93
CA ARG A 203 -7.27 10.65 -5.54
C ARG A 203 -8.61 11.36 -5.38
N LEU A 204 -9.48 10.82 -4.56
CA LEU A 204 -10.59 11.58 -3.99
C LEU A 204 -10.03 12.55 -2.95
N THR A 205 -10.36 13.82 -3.09
CA THR A 205 -9.89 14.84 -2.14
C THR A 205 -11.00 15.88 -1.89
N ARG A 206 -10.78 16.74 -0.94
CA ARG A 206 -11.76 17.78 -0.56
C ARG A 206 -11.17 19.17 -0.70
N ARG A 207 -11.88 20.04 -1.41
CA ARG A 207 -11.54 21.45 -1.53
C ARG A 207 -12.74 22.27 -1.04
N ASN A 208 -12.53 23.10 -0.02
CA ASN A 208 -13.59 23.90 0.61
C ASN A 208 -14.82 23.07 1.03
N GLY A 209 -14.60 21.85 1.50
CA GLY A 209 -15.67 20.94 1.94
C GLY A 209 -16.39 20.19 0.83
N THR A 210 -16.01 20.38 -0.44
CA THR A 210 -16.59 19.69 -1.59
C THR A 210 -15.59 18.64 -2.12
N TYR A 211 -16.08 17.44 -2.38
CA TYR A 211 -15.28 16.38 -3.01
C TYR A 211 -15.02 16.67 -4.48
N TRP A 212 -13.85 16.32 -4.90
CA TRP A 212 -13.47 16.24 -6.31
C TRP A 212 -12.46 15.08 -6.50
N MET A 213 -12.30 14.63 -7.73
CA MET A 213 -11.38 13.55 -8.07
C MET A 213 -10.24 14.08 -8.92
N ALA A 214 -9.00 14.00 -8.41
CA ALA A 214 -7.81 14.20 -9.22
C ALA A 214 -7.54 12.94 -10.02
N ILE A 215 -7.28 13.06 -11.32
CA ILE A 215 -6.98 11.94 -12.24
C ILE A 215 -5.75 12.31 -13.06
N LEU A 216 -4.73 11.44 -13.06
CA LEU A 216 -3.49 11.62 -13.80
C LEU A 216 -3.15 10.38 -14.59
N THR A 217 -2.41 10.55 -15.67
CA THR A 217 -1.71 9.46 -16.35
C THR A 217 -0.22 9.60 -16.18
N GLY A 218 0.49 8.47 -16.36
CA GLY A 218 1.94 8.43 -16.26
C GLY A 218 2.47 7.01 -16.40
N GLU A 219 3.69 6.82 -15.98
CA GLU A 219 4.33 5.50 -16.02
C GLU A 219 5.24 5.30 -14.81
N PHE A 220 5.24 4.07 -14.30
CA PHE A 220 6.31 3.62 -13.42
C PHE A 220 7.55 3.34 -14.23
N VAL A 221 8.71 3.79 -13.75
CA VAL A 221 9.99 3.65 -14.43
C VAL A 221 11.02 2.96 -13.53
N GLN A 222 11.95 2.28 -14.15
CA GLN A 222 13.12 1.71 -13.48
C GLN A 222 14.39 2.05 -14.28
N TYR A 223 15.51 2.06 -13.60
CA TYR A 223 16.85 2.22 -14.14
C TYR A 223 17.66 0.95 -13.89
N ASP A 224 18.97 1.00 -14.12
CA ASP A 224 19.86 -0.06 -13.66
C ASP A 224 19.87 -0.18 -12.11
N ALA A 225 20.30 -1.33 -11.60
CA ALA A 225 20.23 -1.65 -10.20
C ALA A 225 20.97 -0.64 -9.30
N ASP A 226 22.14 -0.18 -9.72
CA ASP A 226 22.96 0.76 -8.94
C ASP A 226 22.26 2.12 -8.84
N LYS A 227 21.68 2.60 -9.93
CA LYS A 227 20.94 3.85 -9.97
C LYS A 227 19.64 3.76 -9.17
N ASN A 228 18.85 2.68 -9.29
CA ASN A 228 17.68 2.45 -8.48
C ASN A 228 18.03 2.50 -6.98
N MET A 229 19.08 1.77 -6.59
CA MET A 229 19.54 1.74 -5.21
C MET A 229 19.99 3.13 -4.71
N ALA A 230 20.67 3.91 -5.54
CA ALA A 230 21.11 5.27 -5.19
C ALA A 230 19.92 6.24 -5.02
N LEU A 231 18.86 6.08 -5.80
CA LEU A 231 17.64 6.89 -5.69
C LEU A 231 16.86 6.52 -4.43
N MET A 232 16.60 5.24 -4.19
CA MET A 232 15.86 4.76 -3.02
C MET A 232 16.51 5.20 -1.69
N LYS A 233 17.84 5.23 -1.63
CA LYS A 233 18.59 5.73 -0.45
C LYS A 233 18.41 7.22 -0.17
N GLN A 234 17.86 8.01 -1.09
CA GLN A 234 17.61 9.44 -0.86
C GLN A 234 16.33 9.69 -0.06
N THR A 235 15.44 8.69 0.00
CA THR A 235 14.23 8.70 0.82
C THR A 235 14.40 7.72 1.99
N ASP A 236 13.86 6.52 1.90
CA ASP A 236 14.08 5.46 2.89
C ASP A 236 14.21 4.10 2.20
N LEU A 237 15.39 3.48 2.32
CA LEU A 237 15.66 2.20 1.66
C LEU A 237 14.74 1.07 2.17
N ALA A 238 14.23 1.15 3.38
CA ALA A 238 13.39 0.08 3.94
C ALA A 238 12.00 0.03 3.30
N TRP A 239 11.53 1.15 2.74
CA TRP A 239 10.17 1.27 2.24
C TRP A 239 10.02 0.82 0.78
N PRO A 240 8.81 0.49 0.31
CA PRO A 240 8.56 0.25 -1.11
C PRO A 240 8.54 1.57 -1.89
N HIS A 241 9.00 1.50 -3.14
CA HIS A 241 9.17 2.65 -4.03
C HIS A 241 8.41 2.46 -5.33
N ALA A 242 7.90 3.56 -5.90
CA ALA A 242 7.39 3.60 -7.25
C ALA A 242 7.90 4.87 -7.95
N PHE A 243 9.03 4.75 -8.66
CA PHE A 243 9.54 5.86 -9.48
C PHE A 243 8.58 6.14 -10.61
N THR A 244 8.04 7.35 -10.64
CA THR A 244 6.91 7.69 -11.49
C THR A 244 7.19 8.93 -12.32
N ARG A 245 6.89 8.85 -13.62
CA ARG A 245 6.83 10.01 -14.51
C ARG A 245 5.37 10.29 -14.82
N PHE A 246 4.86 11.44 -14.36
CA PHE A 246 3.53 11.90 -14.74
C PHE A 246 3.55 12.54 -16.14
N ASP A 247 2.42 12.46 -16.85
CA ASP A 247 2.25 13.10 -18.15
C ASP A 247 1.92 14.61 -18.01
N CYS A 248 1.58 15.10 -16.81
CA CYS A 248 1.37 16.53 -16.53
C CYS A 248 2.68 17.24 -16.13
N SER A 249 2.66 18.56 -16.16
CA SER A 249 3.80 19.36 -15.71
C SER A 249 3.93 19.35 -14.16
N VAL A 250 5.17 19.50 -13.67
CA VAL A 250 5.42 19.60 -12.23
C VAL A 250 4.72 20.81 -11.62
N ASP A 251 4.73 21.95 -12.33
CA ASP A 251 4.10 23.20 -11.85
C ASP A 251 2.58 23.03 -11.70
N GLU A 252 1.93 22.38 -12.67
CA GLU A 252 0.49 22.10 -12.60
C GLU A 252 0.20 21.16 -11.41
N PHE A 253 0.93 20.07 -11.30
CA PHE A 253 0.77 19.13 -10.20
C PHE A 253 0.96 19.81 -8.84
N MET A 254 2.06 20.51 -8.65
CA MET A 254 2.37 21.18 -7.37
C MET A 254 1.40 22.30 -7.02
N ALA A 255 0.84 22.99 -8.02
CA ALA A 255 -0.10 24.09 -7.78
C ALA A 255 -1.51 23.62 -7.40
N THR A 256 -1.93 22.44 -7.85
CA THR A 256 -3.35 22.06 -7.82
C THR A 256 -3.64 20.72 -7.16
N TYR A 257 -2.67 19.77 -7.10
CA TYR A 257 -2.85 18.49 -6.43
C TYR A 257 -2.88 18.69 -4.91
N ALA A 258 -4.01 18.43 -4.28
CA ALA A 258 -4.29 18.85 -2.91
C ALA A 258 -4.24 17.68 -1.91
N SER A 259 -3.32 16.74 -2.09
CA SER A 259 -3.15 15.60 -1.19
C SER A 259 -1.68 15.17 -1.10
N ASN A 260 -1.32 14.56 0.03
CA ASN A 260 -0.07 13.83 0.17
C ASN A 260 -0.16 12.44 -0.48
N HIS A 261 -1.33 11.80 -0.38
CA HIS A 261 -1.55 10.44 -0.86
C HIS A 261 -2.03 10.41 -2.30
N ILE A 262 -1.60 9.38 -3.03
CA ILE A 262 -1.99 9.08 -4.40
C ILE A 262 -2.16 7.57 -4.58
N HIS A 263 -3.09 7.17 -5.45
CA HIS A 263 -3.38 5.75 -5.70
C HIS A 263 -3.26 5.46 -7.18
N ALA A 264 -2.82 4.24 -7.52
CA ALA A 264 -2.58 3.88 -8.91
C ALA A 264 -2.93 2.43 -9.23
N VAL A 265 -3.31 2.22 -10.50
CA VAL A 265 -3.40 0.90 -11.13
C VAL A 265 -2.75 0.94 -12.50
N TYR A 266 -2.23 -0.19 -12.98
CA TYR A 266 -1.74 -0.29 -14.35
C TYR A 266 -2.87 -0.11 -15.37
N GLY A 267 -2.54 0.48 -16.52
CA GLY A 267 -3.48 0.74 -17.61
C GLY A 267 -3.99 2.18 -17.67
N ASN A 268 -4.94 2.41 -18.59
CA ASN A 268 -5.57 3.72 -18.78
C ASN A 268 -7.06 3.63 -18.39
N TRP A 269 -7.43 4.27 -17.31
CA TRP A 269 -8.75 4.26 -16.69
C TRP A 269 -9.37 5.67 -16.58
N VAL A 270 -8.84 6.64 -17.31
CA VAL A 270 -9.28 8.04 -17.23
C VAL A 270 -10.76 8.20 -17.55
N ASN A 271 -11.22 7.56 -18.63
CA ASN A 271 -12.62 7.68 -19.05
C ASN A 271 -13.58 7.07 -18.01
N GLU A 272 -13.23 5.89 -17.49
CA GLU A 272 -14.03 5.17 -16.51
C GLU A 272 -14.10 5.98 -15.19
N LEU A 273 -12.98 6.55 -14.75
CA LEU A 273 -12.95 7.40 -13.55
C LEU A 273 -13.77 8.68 -13.73
N CYS A 274 -13.72 9.33 -14.91
CA CYS A 274 -14.57 10.47 -15.22
C CYS A 274 -16.06 10.10 -15.16
N GLN A 275 -16.44 8.95 -15.71
CA GLN A 275 -17.82 8.45 -15.63
C GLN A 275 -18.24 8.14 -14.19
N VAL A 276 -17.36 7.56 -13.37
CA VAL A 276 -17.64 7.33 -11.94
C VAL A 276 -17.82 8.66 -11.21
N ALA A 277 -16.96 9.65 -11.47
CA ALA A 277 -17.10 10.97 -10.88
C ALA A 277 -18.45 11.64 -11.25
N GLU A 278 -18.86 11.54 -12.52
CA GLU A 278 -20.15 12.02 -12.98
C GLU A 278 -21.32 11.32 -12.26
N LEU A 279 -21.27 9.98 -12.14
CA LEU A 279 -22.29 9.21 -11.43
C LEU A 279 -22.37 9.56 -9.93
N LEU A 280 -21.24 9.91 -9.31
CA LEU A 280 -21.16 10.33 -7.92
C LEU A 280 -21.52 11.82 -7.73
N GLY A 281 -21.69 12.58 -8.81
CA GLY A 281 -21.98 14.01 -8.77
C GLY A 281 -20.82 14.87 -8.24
N ILE A 282 -19.57 14.42 -8.48
CA ILE A 282 -18.35 15.13 -8.10
C ILE A 282 -17.57 15.61 -9.32
N GLU A 283 -16.79 16.69 -9.16
CA GLU A 283 -15.92 17.18 -10.22
C GLU A 283 -14.74 16.23 -10.44
N ALA A 284 -14.42 15.92 -11.70
CA ALA A 284 -13.19 15.27 -12.09
C ALA A 284 -12.21 16.30 -12.68
N HIS A 285 -10.98 16.32 -12.17
CA HIS A 285 -9.89 17.12 -12.71
C HIS A 285 -8.84 16.17 -13.31
N VAL A 286 -8.76 16.18 -14.63
CA VAL A 286 -7.77 15.39 -15.38
C VAL A 286 -6.56 16.27 -15.66
N TYR A 287 -5.40 15.85 -15.20
CA TYR A 287 -4.12 16.53 -15.37
C TYR A 287 -3.47 16.16 -16.71
N GLY A 288 -2.86 17.15 -17.42
CA GLY A 288 -2.14 16.95 -18.67
C GLY A 288 -2.72 17.62 -19.89
#